data_8c5322adca101a2f6465d697f0cfbb48
#
_entry.id   8c5322adca101a2f6465d697f0cfbb48
#
_cell.length_a   1.000
_cell.length_b   1.000
_cell.length_c   1.000
_cell.angle_alpha   90.00
_cell.angle_beta   90.00
_cell.angle_gamma   90.00
#
_symmetry.space_group_name_H-M   'P 1'
#
loop_
_entity.id
_entity.type
_entity.pdbx_description
1 polymer ?
#
loop_
_entity_poly.entity_id
_entity_poly.type
_entity_poly.pdbx_seq_one_letter_code
_entity_poly.pdbx_strand_id
1 'polypeptide(L)'
;NSDAGGTNLLDFEVTLATMAELGIPLLVHAESTDPAIDIFDREAAFLEQQVGPLLAHMPELSVTVEHISTAAGIDLVNEFDQAYGSITPHHLSCDRSDVLANGLRPELYCKPVINSADNRRALVSAATSGNPKFFLGTDSAPHPLSQKEARVAKAGIFNAPYGLHVTAEIFYQSDALDQLEAFVSLNGAVRYGQEPSSDELRLVRNESPADDVVELITTAAGDQVRLFGVAEARRWSVTAV
;
A
#
# COMPACT_ATOMS: atom_id res chain seq x y z
N ASN A 1 6.15 -10.74 8.08
CA ASN A 1 5.04 -11.58 8.55
C ASN A 1 5.24 -13.08 8.32
N SER A 2 6.33 -13.48 7.71
CA SER A 2 6.71 -14.89 7.48
C SER A 2 7.81 -15.27 8.47
N ASP A 3 7.67 -16.42 9.13
CA ASP A 3 8.73 -17.02 9.95
C ASP A 3 9.98 -17.40 9.14
N ALA A 4 9.87 -17.38 7.81
CA ALA A 4 10.93 -17.65 6.85
C ALA A 4 11.46 -16.39 6.14
N GLY A 5 11.04 -15.19 6.57
CA GLY A 5 11.49 -13.93 5.98
C GLY A 5 12.97 -13.66 6.27
N GLY A 6 13.71 -13.17 5.25
CA GLY A 6 15.08 -12.70 5.44
C GLY A 6 15.10 -11.38 6.23
N THR A 7 15.95 -11.29 7.24
CA THR A 7 16.09 -10.10 8.09
C THR A 7 17.34 -9.29 7.79
N ASN A 8 18.30 -9.88 7.07
CA ASN A 8 19.51 -9.22 6.57
C ASN A 8 19.60 -9.48 5.06
N LEU A 9 19.38 -8.42 4.27
CA LEU A 9 19.33 -8.54 2.81
C LEU A 9 20.67 -8.92 2.20
N LEU A 10 21.79 -8.50 2.79
CA LEU A 10 23.13 -8.81 2.29
C LEU A 10 23.51 -10.29 2.46
N ASP A 11 22.82 -11.06 3.29
CA ASP A 11 23.02 -12.52 3.37
C ASP A 11 22.60 -13.22 2.05
N PHE A 12 21.86 -12.55 1.19
CA PHE A 12 21.38 -13.03 -0.11
C PHE A 12 22.13 -12.41 -1.31
N GLU A 13 23.32 -11.83 -1.10
CA GLU A 13 24.06 -11.05 -2.10
C GLU A 13 24.17 -11.77 -3.45
N VAL A 14 24.51 -13.05 -3.47
CA VAL A 14 24.64 -13.85 -4.71
C VAL A 14 23.31 -13.92 -5.47
N THR A 15 22.20 -14.12 -4.74
CA THR A 15 20.87 -14.17 -5.34
C THR A 15 20.47 -12.81 -5.88
N LEU A 16 20.71 -11.74 -5.12
CA LEU A 16 20.39 -10.37 -5.50
C LEU A 16 21.23 -9.91 -6.72
N ALA A 17 22.49 -10.29 -6.79
CA ALA A 17 23.33 -10.04 -7.96
C ALA A 17 22.78 -10.74 -9.21
N THR A 18 22.35 -12.00 -9.09
CA THR A 18 21.70 -12.72 -10.19
C THR A 18 20.38 -12.06 -10.61
N MET A 19 19.59 -11.57 -9.65
CA MET A 19 18.35 -10.82 -9.95
C MET A 19 18.68 -9.54 -10.74
N ALA A 20 19.71 -8.80 -10.34
CA ALA A 20 20.16 -7.59 -11.04
C ALA A 20 20.58 -7.91 -12.48
N GLU A 21 21.41 -8.96 -12.69
CA GLU A 21 21.85 -9.42 -14.01
C GLU A 21 20.69 -9.81 -14.93
N LEU A 22 19.65 -10.43 -14.37
CA LEU A 22 18.47 -10.89 -15.11
C LEU A 22 17.37 -9.80 -15.24
N GLY A 23 17.56 -8.62 -14.65
CA GLY A 23 16.55 -7.56 -14.63
C GLY A 23 15.30 -7.91 -13.80
N ILE A 24 15.43 -8.84 -12.84
CA ILE A 24 14.33 -9.23 -11.95
C ILE A 24 14.28 -8.26 -10.76
N PRO A 25 13.20 -7.49 -10.57
CA PRO A 25 13.10 -6.57 -9.46
C PRO A 25 12.95 -7.29 -8.11
N LEU A 26 13.61 -6.76 -7.09
CA LEU A 26 13.36 -7.14 -5.71
C LEU A 26 12.15 -6.39 -5.16
N LEU A 27 11.17 -7.11 -4.60
CA LEU A 27 10.02 -6.53 -3.91
C LEU A 27 10.19 -6.76 -2.40
N VAL A 28 10.13 -5.68 -1.62
CA VAL A 28 10.48 -5.70 -0.20
C VAL A 28 9.33 -5.24 0.67
N HIS A 29 8.86 -6.12 1.55
CA HIS A 29 8.12 -5.73 2.75
C HIS A 29 9.14 -5.18 3.77
N ALA A 30 9.25 -3.87 3.87
CA ALA A 30 10.27 -3.20 4.66
C ALA A 30 9.81 -3.02 6.12
N GLU A 31 9.99 -4.03 6.95
CA GLU A 31 9.62 -3.96 8.37
C GLU A 31 10.67 -4.70 9.23
N SER A 32 11.32 -3.98 10.15
CA SER A 32 12.25 -4.59 11.11
C SER A 32 11.51 -5.57 12.03
N THR A 33 12.13 -6.72 12.27
CA THR A 33 11.64 -7.74 13.23
C THR A 33 12.22 -7.57 14.62
N ASP A 34 13.11 -6.59 14.83
CA ASP A 34 13.71 -6.31 16.14
C ASP A 34 12.63 -5.85 17.12
N PRO A 35 12.38 -6.59 18.22
CA PRO A 35 11.38 -6.23 19.22
C PRO A 35 11.72 -4.97 20.02
N ALA A 36 12.96 -4.51 19.99
CA ALA A 36 13.39 -3.27 20.63
C ALA A 36 12.97 -2.02 19.86
N ILE A 37 12.64 -2.17 18.57
CA ILE A 37 12.17 -1.06 17.72
C ILE A 37 10.65 -0.92 17.86
N ASP A 38 10.19 0.33 18.13
CA ASP A 38 8.76 0.64 18.17
C ASP A 38 8.09 0.24 16.85
N ILE A 39 6.89 -0.32 16.92
CA ILE A 39 6.18 -0.84 15.76
C ILE A 39 5.92 0.22 14.69
N PHE A 40 5.80 1.49 15.06
CA PHE A 40 5.62 2.60 14.13
C PHE A 40 6.90 3.05 13.43
N ASP A 41 8.08 2.64 13.95
CA ASP A 41 9.40 3.02 13.43
C ASP A 41 10.07 1.89 12.65
N ARG A 42 9.48 0.68 12.62
CA ARG A 42 10.08 -0.51 12.03
C ARG A 42 10.34 -0.41 10.55
N GLU A 43 9.46 0.25 9.80
CA GLU A 43 9.68 0.49 8.37
C GLU A 43 10.89 1.39 8.18
N ALA A 44 10.91 2.56 8.82
CA ALA A 44 12.02 3.51 8.71
C ALA A 44 13.36 2.89 9.10
N ALA A 45 13.39 2.13 10.20
CA ALA A 45 14.59 1.43 10.66
C ALA A 45 15.09 0.38 9.65
N PHE A 46 14.20 -0.40 9.04
CA PHE A 46 14.59 -1.40 8.04
C PHE A 46 15.10 -0.73 6.75
N LEU A 47 14.45 0.34 6.32
CA LEU A 47 14.90 1.12 5.16
C LEU A 47 16.31 1.68 5.38
N GLU A 48 16.57 2.29 6.53
CA GLU A 48 17.87 2.85 6.89
C GLU A 48 18.96 1.78 7.03
N GLN A 49 18.65 0.66 7.68
CA GLN A 49 19.64 -0.35 8.06
C GLN A 49 19.88 -1.41 6.98
N GLN A 50 18.91 -1.64 6.09
CA GLN A 50 18.98 -2.74 5.12
C GLN A 50 18.82 -2.25 3.68
N VAL A 51 17.74 -1.54 3.35
CA VAL A 51 17.41 -1.22 1.94
C VAL A 51 18.31 -0.13 1.39
N GLY A 52 18.56 0.95 2.12
CA GLY A 52 19.45 2.03 1.71
C GLY A 52 20.88 1.54 1.45
N PRO A 53 21.51 0.83 2.41
CA PRO A 53 22.82 0.21 2.18
C PRO A 53 22.85 -0.77 1.00
N LEU A 54 21.79 -1.57 0.80
CA LEU A 54 21.70 -2.48 -0.34
C LEU A 54 21.67 -1.71 -1.66
N LEU A 55 20.83 -0.68 -1.78
CA LEU A 55 20.73 0.15 -2.98
C LEU A 55 22.03 0.87 -3.31
N ALA A 56 22.76 1.35 -2.30
CA ALA A 56 24.07 1.96 -2.47
C ALA A 56 25.15 0.96 -2.92
N HIS A 57 25.06 -0.30 -2.42
CA HIS A 57 26.02 -1.37 -2.73
C HIS A 57 25.74 -2.01 -4.11
N MET A 58 24.47 -2.10 -4.52
CA MET A 58 24.03 -2.78 -5.75
C MET A 58 23.21 -1.82 -6.64
N PRO A 59 23.83 -0.85 -7.31
CA PRO A 59 23.13 0.17 -8.09
C PRO A 59 22.35 -0.40 -9.31
N GLU A 60 22.69 -1.59 -9.77
CA GLU A 60 22.00 -2.27 -10.87
C GLU A 60 20.75 -3.04 -10.41
N LEU A 61 20.57 -3.24 -9.09
CA LEU A 61 19.42 -3.95 -8.56
C LEU A 61 18.22 -3.01 -8.47
N SER A 62 17.17 -3.31 -9.22
CA SER A 62 15.93 -2.56 -9.13
C SER A 62 15.06 -3.05 -7.97
N VAL A 63 14.64 -2.13 -7.09
CA VAL A 63 13.89 -2.45 -5.87
C VAL A 63 12.54 -1.75 -5.86
N THR A 64 11.50 -2.45 -5.46
CA THR A 64 10.21 -1.86 -5.07
C THR A 64 10.02 -2.02 -3.56
N VAL A 65 9.88 -0.91 -2.85
CA VAL A 65 9.40 -0.91 -1.47
C VAL A 65 7.87 -1.03 -1.53
N GLU A 66 7.35 -2.17 -1.08
CA GLU A 66 5.92 -2.44 -1.12
C GLU A 66 5.18 -1.73 0.02
N HIS A 67 3.92 -1.31 -0.23
CA HIS A 67 2.97 -0.74 0.75
C HIS A 67 3.62 0.25 1.75
N ILE A 68 4.37 1.22 1.21
CA ILE A 68 5.06 2.25 2.02
C ILE A 68 4.08 2.89 3.01
N SER A 69 4.49 2.99 4.28
CA SER A 69 3.68 3.54 5.36
C SER A 69 4.28 4.79 6.05
N THR A 70 5.51 5.18 5.66
CA THR A 70 6.25 6.30 6.27
C THR A 70 6.84 7.27 5.25
N ALA A 71 7.14 8.50 5.70
CA ALA A 71 7.89 9.48 4.92
C ALA A 71 9.29 8.95 4.55
N ALA A 72 9.92 8.16 5.42
CA ALA A 72 11.23 7.57 5.15
C ALA A 72 11.23 6.68 3.88
N GLY A 73 10.13 5.96 3.62
CA GLY A 73 9.98 5.19 2.38
C GLY A 73 9.90 6.07 1.14
N ILE A 74 9.20 7.20 1.25
CA ILE A 74 9.13 8.20 0.16
C ILE A 74 10.50 8.82 -0.11
N ASP A 75 11.21 9.20 0.94
CA ASP A 75 12.54 9.82 0.84
C ASP A 75 13.54 8.85 0.19
N LEU A 76 13.55 7.58 0.60
CA LEU A 76 14.41 6.55 0.02
C LEU A 76 14.13 6.34 -1.48
N VAL A 77 12.86 6.26 -1.87
CA VAL A 77 12.48 6.10 -3.29
C VAL A 77 12.92 7.32 -4.12
N ASN A 78 12.84 8.52 -3.55
CA ASN A 78 13.31 9.74 -4.22
C ASN A 78 14.84 9.82 -4.32
N GLU A 79 15.56 9.27 -3.34
CA GLU A 79 17.03 9.31 -3.28
C GLU A 79 17.67 8.39 -4.32
N PHE A 80 17.14 7.17 -4.53
CA PHE A 80 17.74 6.16 -5.39
C PHE A 80 16.98 6.00 -6.71
N ASP A 81 17.67 6.15 -7.86
CA ASP A 81 17.03 6.06 -9.19
C ASP A 81 16.39 4.69 -9.47
N GLN A 82 16.99 3.61 -8.96
CA GLN A 82 16.52 2.24 -9.11
C GLN A 82 15.44 1.83 -8.09
N ALA A 83 15.03 2.73 -7.18
CA ALA A 83 14.00 2.49 -6.20
C ALA A 83 12.62 2.97 -6.67
N TYR A 84 11.61 2.18 -6.35
CA TYR A 84 10.19 2.42 -6.63
C TYR A 84 9.36 2.13 -5.37
N GLY A 85 8.12 2.60 -5.32
CA GLY A 85 7.26 2.39 -4.17
C GLY A 85 5.80 2.12 -4.50
N SER A 86 5.22 1.08 -3.92
CA SER A 86 3.77 0.91 -3.94
C SER A 86 3.15 1.53 -2.70
N ILE A 87 1.96 2.13 -2.85
CA ILE A 87 1.21 2.73 -1.74
C ILE A 87 -0.21 2.20 -1.76
N THR A 88 -0.73 1.80 -0.59
CA THR A 88 -2.06 1.21 -0.49
C THR A 88 -3.16 2.25 -0.27
N PRO A 89 -4.42 1.95 -0.65
CA PRO A 89 -5.55 2.84 -0.37
C PRO A 89 -5.71 3.15 1.11
N HIS A 90 -5.47 2.18 1.99
CA HIS A 90 -5.65 2.36 3.42
C HIS A 90 -4.53 3.18 4.08
N HIS A 91 -3.27 3.08 3.63
CA HIS A 91 -2.21 3.96 4.11
C HIS A 91 -2.38 5.42 3.62
N LEU A 92 -3.00 5.62 2.44
CA LEU A 92 -3.33 6.97 1.95
C LEU A 92 -4.48 7.61 2.74
N SER A 93 -5.48 6.82 3.19
CA SER A 93 -6.72 7.36 3.75
C SER A 93 -6.77 7.44 5.27
N CYS A 94 -6.05 6.55 5.97
CA CYS A 94 -6.10 6.42 7.43
C CYS A 94 -4.80 6.81 8.11
N ASP A 95 -4.90 7.30 9.34
CA ASP A 95 -3.79 7.43 10.26
C ASP A 95 -4.08 6.69 11.59
N ARG A 96 -3.10 6.63 12.48
CA ARG A 96 -3.22 5.87 13.75
C ARG A 96 -4.36 6.35 14.65
N SER A 97 -4.84 7.59 14.47
CA SER A 97 -6.00 8.09 15.20
C SER A 97 -7.28 7.40 14.73
N ASP A 98 -7.39 7.06 13.44
CA ASP A 98 -8.53 6.30 12.92
C ASP A 98 -8.57 4.88 13.52
N VAL A 99 -7.42 4.32 13.85
CA VAL A 99 -7.32 2.99 14.47
C VAL A 99 -7.68 3.01 15.96
N LEU A 100 -7.36 4.11 16.69
CA LEU A 100 -7.29 4.09 18.16
C LEU A 100 -8.19 5.12 18.86
N ALA A 101 -8.53 6.27 18.25
CA ALA A 101 -9.08 7.42 18.99
C ALA A 101 -10.50 7.21 19.55
N ASN A 102 -11.34 6.43 18.89
CA ASN A 102 -12.73 6.17 19.29
C ASN A 102 -12.98 4.70 19.67
N GLY A 103 -12.00 4.07 20.30
CA GLY A 103 -11.92 2.64 20.53
C GLY A 103 -11.10 1.95 19.43
N LEU A 104 -10.66 0.73 19.75
CA LEU A 104 -9.87 -0.04 18.80
C LEU A 104 -10.70 -0.46 17.59
N ARG A 105 -10.19 -0.19 16.40
CA ARG A 105 -10.76 -0.61 15.13
C ARG A 105 -9.90 -1.73 14.53
N PRO A 106 -10.14 -3.00 14.92
CA PRO A 106 -9.31 -4.13 14.50
C PRO A 106 -9.36 -4.37 12.98
N GLU A 107 -10.41 -3.92 12.30
CA GLU A 107 -10.51 -3.98 10.83
C GLU A 107 -9.40 -3.19 10.13
N LEU A 108 -8.83 -2.16 10.78
CA LEU A 108 -7.72 -1.35 10.26
C LEU A 108 -6.33 -1.88 10.64
N TYR A 109 -6.24 -3.02 11.34
CA TYR A 109 -4.95 -3.62 11.64
C TYR A 109 -4.34 -4.28 10.40
N CYS A 110 -3.21 -3.77 9.95
CA CYS A 110 -2.40 -4.26 8.83
C CYS A 110 -0.90 -4.21 9.17
N LYS A 111 -0.06 -4.67 8.26
CA LYS A 111 1.39 -4.56 8.34
C LYS A 111 1.96 -4.17 6.97
N PRO A 112 2.77 -3.10 6.93
CA PRO A 112 3.13 -2.19 8.03
C PRO A 112 1.90 -1.56 8.68
N VAL A 113 2.01 -1.18 9.96
CA VAL A 113 0.87 -0.58 10.67
C VAL A 113 0.54 0.80 10.09
N ILE A 114 -0.75 1.18 10.12
CA ILE A 114 -1.18 2.54 9.80
C ILE A 114 -0.47 3.52 10.74
N ASN A 115 0.23 4.49 10.17
CA ASN A 115 1.19 5.34 10.86
C ASN A 115 0.59 6.73 11.23
N SER A 116 1.43 7.71 11.53
CA SER A 116 1.00 9.06 11.94
C SER A 116 0.34 9.85 10.80
N ALA A 117 -0.41 10.89 11.16
CA ALA A 117 -0.99 11.81 10.20
C ALA A 117 0.07 12.52 9.34
N ASP A 118 1.28 12.76 9.87
CA ASP A 118 2.39 13.33 9.09
C ASP A 118 2.87 12.37 8.01
N ASN A 119 3.06 11.09 8.35
CA ASN A 119 3.39 10.05 7.40
C ASN A 119 2.31 9.92 6.32
N ARG A 120 1.02 9.85 6.70
CA ARG A 120 -0.08 9.83 5.75
C ARG A 120 -0.04 11.01 4.78
N ARG A 121 0.22 12.24 5.27
CA ARG A 121 0.34 13.42 4.39
C ARG A 121 1.51 13.29 3.40
N ALA A 122 2.65 12.75 3.83
CA ALA A 122 3.77 12.50 2.93
C ALA A 122 3.41 11.48 1.83
N LEU A 123 2.71 10.39 2.20
CA LEU A 123 2.23 9.40 1.23
C LEU A 123 1.25 10.00 0.21
N VAL A 124 0.26 10.79 0.66
CA VAL A 124 -0.68 11.47 -0.23
C VAL A 124 0.05 12.42 -1.17
N SER A 125 0.99 13.22 -0.64
CA SER A 125 1.81 14.13 -1.47
C SER A 125 2.61 13.38 -2.54
N ALA A 126 3.20 12.24 -2.21
CA ALA A 126 3.94 11.43 -3.16
C ALA A 126 3.03 10.79 -4.23
N ALA A 127 1.90 10.21 -3.81
CA ALA A 127 0.95 9.58 -4.72
C ALA A 127 0.36 10.58 -5.75
N THR A 128 0.09 11.82 -5.31
CA THR A 128 -0.54 12.87 -6.14
C THR A 128 0.47 13.76 -6.88
N SER A 129 1.78 13.50 -6.74
CA SER A 129 2.84 14.33 -7.33
C SER A 129 3.04 14.15 -8.83
N GLY A 130 2.49 13.08 -9.42
CA GLY A 130 2.81 12.66 -10.79
C GLY A 130 4.19 11.99 -10.93
N ASN A 131 4.91 11.71 -9.84
CA ASN A 131 6.18 11.00 -9.89
C ASN A 131 5.95 9.53 -10.31
N PRO A 132 6.51 9.07 -11.45
CA PRO A 132 6.26 7.73 -11.97
C PRO A 132 6.85 6.59 -11.12
N LYS A 133 7.66 6.91 -10.12
CA LYS A 133 8.20 5.92 -9.19
C LYS A 133 7.18 5.40 -8.18
N PHE A 134 6.05 6.12 -8.00
CA PHE A 134 4.98 5.71 -7.09
C PHE A 134 3.77 5.20 -7.85
N PHE A 135 3.18 4.12 -7.35
CA PHE A 135 2.00 3.50 -7.94
C PHE A 135 1.13 2.81 -6.89
N LEU A 136 -0.11 2.52 -7.27
CA LEU A 136 -1.05 1.81 -6.42
C LEU A 136 -0.65 0.35 -6.25
N GLY A 137 -0.43 -0.08 -5.00
CA GLY A 137 -0.37 -1.48 -4.61
C GLY A 137 -1.45 -1.75 -3.57
N THR A 138 -2.40 -2.63 -3.84
CA THR A 138 -3.57 -2.77 -2.95
C THR A 138 -3.25 -3.49 -1.65
N ASP A 139 -2.32 -4.44 -1.66
CA ASP A 139 -2.07 -5.36 -0.54
C ASP A 139 -3.39 -5.84 0.11
N SER A 140 -4.35 -6.21 -0.74
CA SER A 140 -5.68 -6.57 -0.29
C SER A 140 -5.67 -7.94 0.37
N ALA A 141 -5.87 -7.96 1.69
CA ALA A 141 -5.73 -9.15 2.54
C ALA A 141 -7.01 -9.39 3.37
N PRO A 142 -8.00 -10.11 2.81
CA PRO A 142 -9.24 -10.41 3.50
C PRO A 142 -9.04 -11.41 4.65
N HIS A 143 -9.63 -11.10 5.80
CA HIS A 143 -9.72 -12.01 6.93
C HIS A 143 -11.14 -11.98 7.51
N PRO A 144 -11.67 -13.13 8.01
CA PRO A 144 -12.93 -13.18 8.73
C PRO A 144 -12.96 -12.21 9.90
N LEU A 145 -14.13 -11.60 10.18
CA LEU A 145 -14.32 -10.72 11.34
C LEU A 145 -13.89 -11.41 12.64
N SER A 146 -14.21 -12.69 12.80
CA SER A 146 -13.80 -13.50 13.97
C SER A 146 -12.29 -13.56 14.18
N GLN A 147 -11.50 -13.46 13.10
CA GLN A 147 -10.05 -13.42 13.17
C GLN A 147 -9.51 -11.99 13.36
N LYS A 148 -10.20 -10.99 12.81
CA LYS A 148 -9.85 -9.57 13.02
C LYS A 148 -10.12 -9.13 14.46
N GLU A 149 -11.19 -9.63 15.07
CA GLU A 149 -11.63 -9.29 16.43
C GLU A 149 -11.11 -10.27 17.49
N ALA A 150 -10.24 -11.20 17.11
CA ALA A 150 -9.62 -12.14 18.02
C ALA A 150 -8.59 -11.44 18.96
N ARG A 151 -8.32 -12.05 20.11
CA ARG A 151 -7.29 -11.57 21.06
C ARG A 151 -5.90 -11.38 20.39
N VAL A 152 -5.58 -12.22 19.40
CA VAL A 152 -4.42 -12.07 18.51
C VAL A 152 -5.00 -11.87 17.11
N ALA A 153 -5.24 -10.62 16.75
CA ALA A 153 -5.87 -10.27 15.49
C ALA A 153 -4.96 -10.59 14.29
N LYS A 154 -5.57 -10.97 13.16
CA LYS A 154 -4.85 -11.09 11.88
C LYS A 154 -4.65 -9.71 11.26
N ALA A 155 -3.42 -9.46 10.79
CA ALA A 155 -3.09 -8.27 10.01
C ALA A 155 -3.56 -8.43 8.57
N GLY A 156 -4.22 -7.40 8.03
CA GLY A 156 -4.68 -7.34 6.65
C GLY A 156 -5.99 -6.58 6.51
N ILE A 157 -6.13 -5.84 5.43
CA ILE A 157 -7.31 -5.01 5.11
C ILE A 157 -7.84 -5.44 3.74
N PHE A 158 -9.15 -5.70 3.64
CA PHE A 158 -9.79 -6.07 2.39
C PHE A 158 -10.28 -4.83 1.64
N ASN A 159 -9.45 -4.30 0.77
CA ASN A 159 -9.72 -3.07 0.02
C ASN A 159 -9.97 -3.27 -1.48
N ALA A 160 -9.75 -4.47 -2.04
CA ALA A 160 -9.85 -4.70 -3.49
C ALA A 160 -11.18 -4.22 -4.11
N PRO A 161 -12.36 -4.41 -3.48
CA PRO A 161 -13.63 -3.96 -4.06
C PRO A 161 -13.75 -2.43 -4.18
N TYR A 162 -13.19 -1.66 -3.23
CA TYR A 162 -13.38 -0.22 -3.15
C TYR A 162 -12.08 0.59 -3.10
N GLY A 163 -10.93 -0.04 -3.28
CA GLY A 163 -9.63 0.65 -3.25
C GLY A 163 -9.53 1.77 -4.27
N LEU A 164 -10.08 1.58 -5.47
CA LEU A 164 -10.11 2.62 -6.50
C LEU A 164 -11.00 3.81 -6.10
N HIS A 165 -12.14 3.57 -5.44
CA HIS A 165 -13.03 4.63 -4.93
C HIS A 165 -12.33 5.46 -3.85
N VAL A 166 -11.60 4.80 -2.93
CA VAL A 166 -10.79 5.47 -1.89
C VAL A 166 -9.71 6.33 -2.52
N THR A 167 -8.98 5.77 -3.48
CA THR A 167 -7.90 6.50 -4.16
C THR A 167 -8.45 7.69 -4.93
N ALA A 168 -9.57 7.53 -5.65
CA ALA A 168 -10.23 8.62 -6.38
C ALA A 168 -10.66 9.77 -5.45
N GLU A 169 -11.23 9.48 -4.27
CA GLU A 169 -11.61 10.52 -3.30
C GLU A 169 -10.39 11.27 -2.77
N ILE A 170 -9.27 10.59 -2.51
CA ILE A 170 -8.02 11.22 -2.05
C ILE A 170 -7.46 12.15 -3.11
N PHE A 171 -7.40 11.70 -4.38
CA PHE A 171 -6.94 12.52 -5.49
C PHE A 171 -7.87 13.71 -5.77
N TYR A 172 -9.18 13.52 -5.64
CA TYR A 172 -10.16 14.61 -5.73
C TYR A 172 -9.94 15.66 -4.62
N GLN A 173 -9.77 15.24 -3.37
CA GLN A 173 -9.53 16.14 -2.24
C GLN A 173 -8.18 16.85 -2.33
N SER A 174 -7.23 16.30 -3.07
CA SER A 174 -5.91 16.88 -3.31
C SER A 174 -5.84 17.74 -4.58
N ASP A 175 -6.95 17.91 -5.30
CA ASP A 175 -7.02 18.60 -6.60
C ASP A 175 -6.03 18.03 -7.65
N ALA A 176 -5.91 16.70 -7.68
CA ALA A 176 -4.91 15.97 -8.47
C ALA A 176 -5.52 14.80 -9.29
N LEU A 177 -6.81 14.90 -9.68
CA LEU A 177 -7.47 13.84 -10.46
C LEU A 177 -6.79 13.56 -11.80
N ASP A 178 -6.10 14.53 -12.37
CA ASP A 178 -5.31 14.40 -13.60
C ASP A 178 -4.11 13.45 -13.43
N GLN A 179 -3.66 13.18 -12.21
CA GLN A 179 -2.59 12.24 -11.90
C GLN A 179 -3.10 10.84 -11.51
N LEU A 180 -4.42 10.66 -11.37
CA LEU A 180 -5.01 9.42 -10.86
C LEU A 180 -4.71 8.22 -11.78
N GLU A 181 -4.92 8.34 -13.09
CA GLU A 181 -4.68 7.26 -14.05
C GLU A 181 -3.22 6.79 -14.02
N ALA A 182 -2.28 7.73 -13.99
CA ALA A 182 -0.85 7.41 -13.91
C ALA A 182 -0.56 6.56 -12.66
N PHE A 183 -1.06 6.98 -11.50
CA PHE A 183 -0.82 6.29 -10.23
C PHE A 183 -1.49 4.91 -10.14
N VAL A 184 -2.75 4.76 -10.60
CA VAL A 184 -3.53 3.52 -10.40
C VAL A 184 -3.34 2.49 -11.51
N SER A 185 -2.86 2.89 -12.69
CA SER A 185 -2.82 2.04 -13.88
C SER A 185 -1.46 2.04 -14.59
N LEU A 186 -0.94 3.22 -14.95
CA LEU A 186 0.19 3.29 -15.88
C LEU A 186 1.54 3.02 -15.21
N ASN A 187 1.81 3.66 -14.06
CA ASN A 187 3.12 3.59 -13.41
C ASN A 187 3.49 2.16 -12.99
N GLY A 188 2.53 1.42 -12.41
CA GLY A 188 2.74 0.03 -12.02
C GLY A 188 2.96 -0.89 -13.24
N ALA A 189 2.21 -0.70 -14.32
CA ALA A 189 2.40 -1.45 -15.56
C ALA A 189 3.81 -1.23 -16.13
N VAL A 190 4.22 0.03 -16.27
CA VAL A 190 5.57 0.40 -16.74
C VAL A 190 6.65 -0.18 -15.83
N ARG A 191 6.47 -0.08 -14.51
CA ARG A 191 7.42 -0.60 -13.51
C ARG A 191 7.71 -2.08 -13.70
N TYR A 192 6.69 -2.87 -14.06
CA TYR A 192 6.81 -4.33 -14.23
C TYR A 192 6.90 -4.77 -15.69
N GLY A 193 7.13 -3.84 -16.62
CA GLY A 193 7.27 -4.15 -18.05
C GLY A 193 5.99 -4.74 -18.67
N GLN A 194 4.83 -4.37 -18.14
CA GLN A 194 3.53 -4.76 -18.65
C GLN A 194 2.94 -3.66 -19.52
N GLU A 195 2.22 -4.05 -20.56
CA GLU A 195 1.39 -3.10 -21.31
C GLU A 195 0.20 -2.70 -20.42
N PRO A 196 -0.12 -1.39 -20.34
CA PRO A 196 -1.36 -0.95 -19.69
C PRO A 196 -2.58 -1.63 -20.31
N SER A 197 -3.62 -1.88 -19.48
CA SER A 197 -4.88 -2.42 -19.98
C SER A 197 -5.51 -1.47 -21.03
N SER A 198 -6.08 -2.05 -22.07
CA SER A 198 -6.91 -1.30 -23.04
C SER A 198 -8.33 -1.08 -22.53
N ASP A 199 -8.73 -1.77 -21.45
CA ASP A 199 -10.04 -1.60 -20.84
C ASP A 199 -10.07 -0.30 -20.05
N GLU A 200 -11.13 0.47 -20.25
CA GLU A 200 -11.30 1.75 -19.58
C GLU A 200 -12.35 1.67 -18.47
N LEU A 201 -12.08 2.35 -17.36
CA LEU A 201 -13.02 2.53 -16.28
C LEU A 201 -13.41 4.01 -16.17
N ARG A 202 -14.72 4.26 -16.10
CA ARG A 202 -15.25 5.59 -15.81
C ARG A 202 -15.55 5.73 -14.33
N LEU A 203 -14.94 6.74 -13.71
CA LEU A 203 -15.21 7.14 -12.34
C LEU A 203 -16.09 8.38 -12.35
N VAL A 204 -17.21 8.33 -11.64
CA VAL A 204 -18.15 9.44 -11.50
C VAL A 204 -18.40 9.69 -10.02
N ARG A 205 -18.20 10.94 -9.58
CA ARG A 205 -18.54 11.34 -8.23
C ARG A 205 -20.05 11.57 -8.15
N ASN A 206 -20.71 10.89 -7.22
CA ASN A 206 -22.15 10.93 -7.06
C ASN A 206 -22.59 12.27 -6.44
N GLU A 207 -23.70 12.84 -6.89
CA GLU A 207 -24.30 14.04 -6.29
C GLU A 207 -24.82 13.77 -4.87
N SER A 208 -25.31 12.56 -4.63
CA SER A 208 -25.73 12.05 -3.32
C SER A 208 -25.11 10.68 -3.06
N PRO A 209 -24.76 10.36 -1.80
CA PRO A 209 -24.22 9.05 -1.47
C PRO A 209 -25.16 7.92 -1.86
N ALA A 210 -24.62 6.83 -2.44
CA ALA A 210 -25.39 5.63 -2.75
C ALA A 210 -25.73 4.83 -1.47
N ASP A 211 -26.92 4.28 -1.39
CA ASP A 211 -27.41 3.55 -0.20
C ASP A 211 -27.14 2.04 -0.25
N ASP A 212 -26.94 1.47 -1.45
CA ASP A 212 -26.83 0.04 -1.73
C ASP A 212 -25.40 -0.53 -1.70
N VAL A 213 -24.46 0.19 -1.09
CA VAL A 213 -23.06 -0.22 -1.00
C VAL A 213 -22.89 -1.34 0.04
N VAL A 214 -22.28 -2.44 -0.38
CA VAL A 214 -22.04 -3.61 0.47
C VAL A 214 -20.93 -3.31 1.49
N GLU A 215 -21.18 -3.57 2.76
CA GLU A 215 -20.20 -3.40 3.85
C GLU A 215 -19.54 -4.70 4.28
N LEU A 216 -20.30 -5.80 4.18
CA LEU A 216 -19.87 -7.14 4.57
C LEU A 216 -20.19 -8.12 3.46
N ILE A 217 -19.27 -9.01 3.18
CA ILE A 217 -19.53 -10.17 2.33
C ILE A 217 -19.51 -11.43 3.17
N THR A 218 -20.30 -12.43 2.75
CA THR A 218 -20.29 -13.75 3.36
C THR A 218 -19.57 -14.72 2.42
N THR A 219 -18.53 -15.39 2.93
CA THR A 219 -17.79 -16.40 2.19
C THR A 219 -18.62 -17.68 2.01
N ALA A 220 -18.19 -18.56 1.12
CA ALA A 220 -18.85 -19.86 0.94
C ALA A 220 -18.81 -20.73 2.23
N ALA A 221 -17.86 -20.49 3.14
CA ALA A 221 -17.78 -21.15 4.45
C ALA A 221 -18.70 -20.51 5.52
N GLY A 222 -19.40 -19.41 5.19
CA GLY A 222 -20.29 -18.69 6.10
C GLY A 222 -19.59 -17.60 6.93
N ASP A 223 -18.31 -17.37 6.75
CA ASP A 223 -17.58 -16.31 7.43
C ASP A 223 -17.92 -14.94 6.86
N GLN A 224 -17.99 -13.94 7.71
CA GLN A 224 -18.17 -12.54 7.30
C GLN A 224 -16.82 -11.84 7.18
N VAL A 225 -16.64 -11.09 6.08
CA VAL A 225 -15.46 -10.28 5.81
C VAL A 225 -15.91 -8.83 5.60
N ARG A 226 -15.30 -7.88 6.32
CA ARG A 226 -15.57 -6.45 6.20
C ARG A 226 -14.82 -5.85 5.02
N LEU A 227 -15.51 -5.04 4.23
CA LEU A 227 -14.92 -4.27 3.14
C LEU A 227 -14.40 -2.91 3.64
N PHE A 228 -13.25 -2.52 3.13
CA PHE A 228 -12.67 -1.21 3.35
C PHE A 228 -13.10 -0.24 2.24
N GLY A 229 -13.31 1.05 2.56
CA GLY A 229 -13.65 2.07 1.57
C GLY A 229 -15.15 2.22 1.29
N VAL A 230 -16.01 1.73 2.19
CA VAL A 230 -17.49 1.80 2.04
C VAL A 230 -17.99 3.23 1.91
N ALA A 231 -17.43 4.18 2.69
CA ALA A 231 -17.84 5.58 2.66
C ALA A 231 -17.50 6.23 1.30
N GLU A 232 -16.36 5.89 0.73
CA GLU A 232 -15.89 6.37 -0.57
C GLU A 232 -16.68 5.70 -1.71
N ALA A 233 -16.99 4.41 -1.59
CA ALA A 233 -17.84 3.69 -2.54
C ALA A 233 -19.27 4.28 -2.62
N ARG A 234 -19.78 4.87 -1.57
CA ARG A 234 -21.04 5.62 -1.59
C ARG A 234 -20.94 6.94 -2.37
N ARG A 235 -19.74 7.52 -2.44
CA ARG A 235 -19.49 8.82 -3.12
C ARG A 235 -19.10 8.67 -4.58
N TRP A 236 -18.59 7.52 -4.98
CA TRP A 236 -18.08 7.28 -6.32
C TRP A 236 -18.75 6.07 -6.96
N SER A 237 -19.03 6.18 -8.24
CA SER A 237 -19.44 5.05 -9.08
C SER A 237 -18.31 4.72 -10.05
N VAL A 238 -18.04 3.43 -10.23
CA VAL A 238 -17.05 2.91 -11.17
C VAL A 238 -17.75 1.98 -12.14
N THR A 239 -17.61 2.24 -13.43
CA THR A 239 -18.23 1.45 -14.50
C THR A 239 -17.22 1.18 -15.59
N ALA A 240 -17.28 0.00 -16.21
CA ALA A 240 -16.56 -0.25 -17.46
C ALA A 240 -17.13 0.63 -18.60
N VAL A 241 -16.27 1.06 -19.51
CA VAL A 241 -16.64 1.88 -20.67
C VAL A 241 -16.81 1.01 -21.90
#